data_1ca7e2b042f177f8571a3e756a110e2e
#
_entry.id   1ca7e2b042f177f8571a3e756a110e2e
#
_cell.length_a   1.000
_cell.length_b   1.000
_cell.length_c   1.000
_cell.angle_alpha   90.00
_cell.angle_beta   90.00
_cell.angle_gamma   90.00
#
_symmetry.space_group_name_H-M   'P 1'
#
loop_
_entity.id
_entity.type
_entity.pdbx_description
1 polymer ?
#
loop_
_entity_poly.entity_id
_entity_poly.type
_entity_poly.pdbx_seq_one_letter_code
_entity_poly.pdbx_strand_id
1 'polypeptide(L)'
;EIEGAELKVVDKDENIVDSWTSTKEVHKIKGLKEGETYTLYEDYAPEGFTISNKIEFTVTTDKETQEIKMIDKVVEVAKVDIDNNYIEGVTLSITSTKTKKIVDKWETTKEPHKVSGLIEGETYILHEEKVIDGYVKAKDIEFTVTTDKETQTITMIDKVVLISKTDL
;
A
#
# COMPACT_ATOMS: atom_id res chain seq x y z
N GLU A 1 8.04 -5.52 14.76
CA GLU A 1 6.76 -4.80 14.89
C GLU A 1 6.83 -3.49 14.14
N ILE A 2 5.74 -3.08 13.50
CA ILE A 2 5.58 -1.79 12.82
C ILE A 2 4.95 -0.81 13.81
N GLU A 3 5.50 0.40 13.92
CA GLU A 3 4.98 1.44 14.82
C GLU A 3 4.04 2.38 14.05
N GLY A 4 2.99 2.85 14.74
CA GLY A 4 2.11 3.90 14.25
C GLY A 4 0.89 3.44 13.47
N ALA A 5 0.64 2.14 13.33
CA ALA A 5 -0.63 1.62 12.81
C ALA A 5 -1.75 1.83 13.84
N GLU A 6 -2.93 2.24 13.39
CA GLU A 6 -4.13 2.31 14.23
C GLU A 6 -4.96 1.05 14.07
N LEU A 7 -5.08 0.31 15.17
CA LEU A 7 -5.71 -1.00 15.21
C LEU A 7 -6.90 -1.00 16.16
N LYS A 8 -7.90 -1.82 15.86
CA LYS A 8 -9.03 -2.09 16.76
C LYS A 8 -9.52 -3.53 16.65
N VAL A 9 -10.05 -4.03 17.76
CA VAL A 9 -10.77 -5.30 17.81
C VAL A 9 -12.22 -5.02 18.14
N VAL A 10 -13.13 -5.64 17.37
CA VAL A 10 -14.57 -5.55 17.61
C VAL A 10 -15.16 -6.93 17.86
N ASP A 11 -16.27 -6.97 18.58
CA ASP A 11 -17.08 -8.16 18.76
C ASP A 11 -18.04 -8.40 17.58
N LYS A 12 -18.86 -9.46 17.66
CA LYS A 12 -19.84 -9.81 16.61
C LYS A 12 -20.94 -8.76 16.38
N ASP A 13 -21.14 -7.87 17.33
CA ASP A 13 -22.14 -6.79 17.28
C ASP A 13 -21.48 -5.44 16.88
N GLU A 14 -20.23 -5.48 16.37
CA GLU A 14 -19.40 -4.34 15.96
C GLU A 14 -19.06 -3.37 17.12
N ASN A 15 -19.17 -3.80 18.38
CA ASN A 15 -18.72 -3.00 19.51
C ASN A 15 -17.19 -3.09 19.63
N ILE A 16 -16.54 -1.94 19.81
CA ILE A 16 -15.10 -1.90 20.04
C ILE A 16 -14.77 -2.51 21.40
N VAL A 17 -13.97 -3.58 21.38
CA VAL A 17 -13.46 -4.24 22.59
C VAL A 17 -12.14 -3.63 23.03
N ASP A 18 -11.27 -3.31 22.05
CA ASP A 18 -9.97 -2.68 22.25
C ASP A 18 -9.56 -1.88 21.04
N SER A 19 -8.80 -0.81 21.26
CA SER A 19 -8.18 -0.01 20.18
C SER A 19 -6.87 0.59 20.67
N TRP A 20 -5.86 0.59 19.79
CA TRP A 20 -4.52 1.08 20.13
C TRP A 20 -3.76 1.54 18.88
N THR A 21 -2.68 2.29 19.12
CA THR A 21 -1.65 2.54 18.12
C THR A 21 -0.51 1.55 18.33
N SER A 22 -0.06 0.88 17.28
CA SER A 22 1.02 -0.11 17.35
C SER A 22 2.35 0.51 17.79
N THR A 23 3.14 -0.27 18.52
CA THR A 23 4.48 0.08 18.98
C THR A 23 5.45 -1.04 18.63
N LYS A 24 6.71 -0.96 19.06
CA LYS A 24 7.70 -2.04 18.94
C LYS A 24 7.38 -3.27 19.78
N GLU A 25 6.40 -3.17 20.66
CA GLU A 25 6.01 -4.26 21.55
C GLU A 25 4.67 -4.85 21.11
N VAL A 26 4.50 -6.17 21.34
CA VAL A 26 3.26 -6.88 21.07
C VAL A 26 2.16 -6.36 22.00
N HIS A 27 1.04 -5.95 21.43
CA HIS A 27 -0.13 -5.51 22.20
C HIS A 27 -0.89 -6.74 22.79
N LYS A 28 -1.29 -6.65 24.04
CA LYS A 28 -2.06 -7.68 24.75
C LYS A 28 -3.49 -7.23 24.95
N ILE A 29 -4.40 -7.83 24.19
CA ILE A 29 -5.82 -7.52 24.26
C ILE A 29 -6.41 -8.07 25.57
N LYS A 30 -7.28 -7.28 26.21
CA LYS A 30 -8.01 -7.65 27.42
C LYS A 30 -9.51 -7.78 27.15
N GLY A 31 -10.20 -8.55 28.01
CA GLY A 31 -11.66 -8.64 27.98
C GLY A 31 -12.24 -9.59 26.94
N LEU A 32 -11.40 -10.34 26.22
CA LEU A 32 -11.86 -11.39 25.30
C LEU A 32 -12.47 -12.58 26.07
N LYS A 33 -13.46 -13.23 25.47
CA LYS A 33 -14.14 -14.40 26.04
C LYS A 33 -13.85 -15.63 25.18
N GLU A 34 -13.58 -16.76 25.86
CA GLU A 34 -13.39 -18.04 25.19
C GLU A 34 -14.59 -18.41 24.32
N GLY A 35 -14.35 -18.97 23.16
CA GLY A 35 -15.36 -19.42 22.20
C GLY A 35 -16.02 -18.30 21.41
N GLU A 36 -15.81 -17.04 21.77
CA GLU A 36 -16.35 -15.90 21.03
C GLU A 36 -15.42 -15.52 19.85
N THR A 37 -16.04 -15.03 18.78
CA THR A 37 -15.34 -14.57 17.58
C THR A 37 -15.25 -13.05 17.55
N TYR A 38 -14.08 -12.56 17.18
CA TYR A 38 -13.74 -11.15 17.10
C TYR A 38 -13.13 -10.83 15.74
N THR A 39 -13.14 -9.55 15.36
CA THR A 39 -12.51 -9.06 14.15
C THR A 39 -11.48 -7.99 14.49
N LEU A 40 -10.24 -8.21 14.02
CA LEU A 40 -9.15 -7.22 14.06
C LEU A 40 -9.20 -6.39 12.77
N TYR A 41 -9.22 -5.07 12.92
CA TYR A 41 -9.15 -4.09 11.85
C TYR A 41 -7.89 -3.24 11.98
N GLU A 42 -7.38 -2.82 10.83
CA GLU A 42 -6.45 -1.72 10.71
C GLU A 42 -7.19 -0.53 10.09
N ASP A 43 -7.31 0.56 10.83
CA ASP A 43 -7.95 1.79 10.37
C ASP A 43 -6.95 2.73 9.68
N TYR A 44 -5.66 2.63 10.04
CA TYR A 44 -4.58 3.40 9.48
C TYR A 44 -3.28 2.59 9.47
N ALA A 45 -2.59 2.57 8.33
CA ALA A 45 -1.24 2.04 8.18
C ALA A 45 -0.21 3.18 8.15
N PRO A 46 1.00 2.99 8.72
CA PRO A 46 2.07 3.98 8.64
C PRO A 46 2.50 4.29 7.22
N GLU A 47 3.20 5.41 7.03
CA GLU A 47 3.70 5.85 5.73
C GLU A 47 4.51 4.75 5.03
N GLY A 48 4.21 4.51 3.75
CA GLY A 48 4.85 3.50 2.92
C GLY A 48 4.28 2.08 3.06
N PHE A 49 3.23 1.90 3.89
CA PHE A 49 2.54 0.63 4.02
C PHE A 49 1.09 0.69 3.54
N THR A 50 0.54 -0.46 3.18
CA THR A 50 -0.87 -0.61 2.80
C THR A 50 -1.71 -0.95 4.02
N ILE A 51 -2.98 -0.53 4.03
CA ILE A 51 -3.96 -0.96 5.03
C ILE A 51 -4.30 -2.42 4.76
N SER A 52 -4.07 -3.27 5.75
CA SER A 52 -4.27 -4.72 5.68
C SER A 52 -5.75 -5.10 5.73
N ASN A 53 -6.08 -6.25 5.14
CA ASN A 53 -7.41 -6.84 5.28
C ASN A 53 -7.69 -7.20 6.74
N LYS A 54 -8.97 -7.06 7.13
CA LYS A 54 -9.42 -7.50 8.45
C LYS A 54 -9.17 -8.98 8.70
N ILE A 55 -8.91 -9.34 9.95
CA ILE A 55 -8.72 -10.73 10.40
C ILE A 55 -9.81 -11.10 11.37
N GLU A 56 -10.58 -12.15 11.04
CA GLU A 56 -11.53 -12.75 11.99
C GLU A 56 -10.84 -13.89 12.76
N PHE A 57 -11.02 -13.94 14.07
CA PHE A 57 -10.45 -14.98 14.93
C PHE A 57 -11.38 -15.37 16.08
N THR A 58 -11.34 -16.64 16.45
CA THR A 58 -12.08 -17.17 17.61
C THR A 58 -11.11 -17.41 18.76
N VAL A 59 -11.49 -16.98 19.96
CA VAL A 59 -10.65 -17.16 21.15
C VAL A 59 -10.69 -18.61 21.60
N THR A 60 -9.52 -19.23 21.74
CA THR A 60 -9.36 -20.60 22.22
C THR A 60 -8.49 -20.62 23.48
N THR A 61 -8.67 -21.64 24.32
CA THR A 61 -7.88 -21.85 25.53
C THR A 61 -7.04 -23.14 25.48
N ASP A 62 -6.99 -23.77 24.31
CA ASP A 62 -6.16 -24.96 24.06
C ASP A 62 -4.65 -24.66 23.98
N LYS A 63 -4.27 -23.38 24.01
CA LYS A 63 -2.87 -22.88 24.01
C LYS A 63 -2.67 -21.86 25.12
N GLU A 64 -1.47 -21.84 25.68
CA GLU A 64 -1.07 -20.83 26.68
C GLU A 64 -1.12 -19.40 26.12
N THR A 65 -0.82 -19.26 24.82
CA THR A 65 -0.86 -17.98 24.09
C THR A 65 -1.43 -18.19 22.69
N GLN A 66 -2.46 -17.43 22.36
CA GLN A 66 -2.98 -17.31 21.00
C GLN A 66 -2.44 -16.00 20.40
N GLU A 67 -1.74 -16.10 19.29
CA GLU A 67 -1.15 -14.96 18.59
C GLU A 67 -1.90 -14.73 17.28
N ILE A 68 -2.36 -13.48 17.07
CA ILE A 68 -2.95 -13.03 15.81
C ILE A 68 -1.98 -12.05 15.18
N LYS A 69 -1.55 -12.32 13.94
CA LYS A 69 -0.59 -11.48 13.20
C LYS A 69 -1.28 -10.81 12.03
N MET A 70 -1.18 -9.50 11.97
CA MET A 70 -1.49 -8.69 10.79
C MET A 70 -0.17 -8.28 10.15
N ILE A 71 -0.08 -8.40 8.82
CA ILE A 71 1.17 -8.17 8.08
C ILE A 71 0.90 -7.08 7.04
N ASP A 72 1.50 -5.94 7.26
CA ASP A 72 1.43 -4.83 6.31
C ASP A 72 2.31 -5.10 5.11
N LYS A 73 1.89 -4.60 3.97
CA LYS A 73 2.56 -4.78 2.69
C LYS A 73 3.04 -3.45 2.15
N VAL A 74 3.94 -3.53 1.19
CA VAL A 74 4.51 -2.37 0.51
C VAL A 74 4.13 -2.40 -0.96
N VAL A 75 3.65 -1.27 -1.48
CA VAL A 75 3.54 -1.04 -2.93
C VAL A 75 4.56 0.02 -3.31
N GLU A 76 5.43 -0.32 -4.25
CA GLU A 76 6.45 0.58 -4.77
C GLU A 76 6.17 0.92 -6.24
N VAL A 77 6.37 2.19 -6.60
CA VAL A 77 6.29 2.65 -7.99
C VAL A 77 7.66 3.08 -8.46
N ALA A 78 8.14 2.42 -9.52
CA ALA A 78 9.35 2.79 -10.24
C ALA A 78 9.00 3.52 -11.53
N LYS A 79 9.56 4.72 -11.75
CA LYS A 79 9.48 5.47 -12.99
C LYS A 79 10.81 5.38 -13.71
N VAL A 80 10.82 4.73 -14.89
CA VAL A 80 12.06 4.40 -15.62
C VAL A 80 11.94 4.66 -17.13
N ASP A 81 13.09 4.72 -17.81
CA ASP A 81 13.18 4.67 -19.27
C ASP A 81 13.21 3.22 -19.79
N ILE A 82 13.38 3.05 -21.08
CA ILE A 82 13.46 1.74 -21.76
C ILE A 82 14.70 0.93 -21.35
N ASP A 83 15.72 1.59 -20.81
CA ASP A 83 16.97 0.97 -20.35
C ASP A 83 16.96 0.71 -18.83
N ASN A 84 15.80 0.90 -18.17
CA ASN A 84 15.58 0.79 -16.72
C ASN A 84 16.35 1.82 -15.87
N ASN A 85 16.74 2.97 -16.44
CA ASN A 85 17.27 4.07 -15.65
C ASN A 85 16.11 4.85 -15.04
N TYR A 86 16.23 5.23 -13.77
CA TYR A 86 15.23 6.05 -13.09
C TYR A 86 15.11 7.43 -13.74
N ILE A 87 13.87 7.90 -13.91
CA ILE A 87 13.55 9.24 -14.41
C ILE A 87 13.11 10.11 -13.22
N GLU A 88 13.85 11.18 -12.96
CA GLU A 88 13.58 12.14 -11.89
C GLU A 88 12.71 13.30 -12.40
N GLY A 89 11.97 13.94 -11.48
CA GLY A 89 11.21 15.17 -11.77
C GLY A 89 9.88 14.97 -12.49
N VAL A 90 9.44 13.73 -12.68
CA VAL A 90 8.12 13.40 -13.22
C VAL A 90 7.09 13.44 -12.08
N THR A 91 5.95 14.09 -12.30
CA THR A 91 4.87 14.09 -11.32
C THR A 91 3.93 12.93 -11.59
N LEU A 92 3.78 12.03 -10.63
CA LEU A 92 2.87 10.90 -10.65
C LEU A 92 1.77 11.05 -9.60
N SER A 93 0.61 10.45 -9.86
CA SER A 93 -0.49 10.34 -8.91
C SER A 93 -1.13 8.96 -8.96
N ILE A 94 -1.70 8.53 -7.83
CA ILE A 94 -2.52 7.32 -7.73
C ILE A 94 -3.92 7.71 -7.32
N THR A 95 -4.91 7.22 -8.08
CA THR A 95 -6.34 7.47 -7.86
C THR A 95 -7.06 6.17 -7.56
N SER A 96 -7.87 6.14 -6.51
CA SER A 96 -8.75 5.00 -6.20
C SER A 96 -9.86 4.87 -7.26
N THR A 97 -10.02 3.68 -7.83
CA THR A 97 -11.11 3.42 -8.79
C THR A 97 -12.49 3.45 -8.12
N LYS A 98 -12.54 3.19 -6.81
CA LYS A 98 -13.77 3.16 -5.99
C LYS A 98 -14.24 4.56 -5.60
N THR A 99 -13.34 5.36 -5.01
CA THR A 99 -13.70 6.69 -4.49
C THR A 99 -13.49 7.82 -5.49
N LYS A 100 -12.75 7.58 -6.57
CA LYS A 100 -12.33 8.57 -7.59
C LYS A 100 -11.46 9.70 -7.01
N LYS A 101 -10.88 9.49 -5.84
CA LYS A 101 -9.99 10.46 -5.18
C LYS A 101 -8.52 10.06 -5.37
N ILE A 102 -7.67 11.07 -5.46
CA ILE A 102 -6.22 10.88 -5.40
C ILE A 102 -5.88 10.45 -3.97
N VAL A 103 -5.14 9.34 -3.85
CA VAL A 103 -4.66 8.80 -2.57
C VAL A 103 -3.21 9.14 -2.32
N ASP A 104 -2.40 9.26 -3.39
CA ASP A 104 -1.00 9.66 -3.30
C ASP A 104 -0.58 10.46 -4.54
N LYS A 105 0.35 11.42 -4.35
CA LYS A 105 0.90 12.25 -5.43
C LYS A 105 2.30 12.71 -5.06
N TRP A 106 3.29 12.45 -5.94
CA TRP A 106 4.69 12.76 -5.66
C TRP A 106 5.46 13.17 -6.93
N GLU A 107 6.67 13.64 -6.76
CA GLU A 107 7.67 13.83 -7.82
C GLU A 107 8.70 12.70 -7.74
N THR A 108 9.02 12.11 -8.87
CA THR A 108 9.91 10.94 -8.96
C THR A 108 11.37 11.29 -8.66
N THR A 109 12.08 10.33 -8.07
CA THR A 109 13.51 10.41 -7.73
C THR A 109 14.29 9.26 -8.38
N LYS A 110 15.54 9.07 -7.96
CA LYS A 110 16.38 7.91 -8.37
C LYS A 110 16.04 6.60 -7.68
N GLU A 111 14.97 6.59 -6.89
CA GLU A 111 14.53 5.41 -6.14
C GLU A 111 13.03 5.20 -6.33
N PRO A 112 12.53 3.96 -6.16
CA PRO A 112 11.10 3.71 -6.17
C PRO A 112 10.41 4.48 -5.04
N HIS A 113 9.21 5.00 -5.32
CA HIS A 113 8.38 5.62 -4.31
C HIS A 113 7.53 4.57 -3.61
N LYS A 114 7.53 4.54 -2.28
CA LYS A 114 6.63 3.72 -1.46
C LYS A 114 5.30 4.43 -1.31
N VAL A 115 4.26 3.83 -1.84
CA VAL A 115 2.93 4.44 -1.88
C VAL A 115 2.22 4.24 -0.55
N SER A 116 1.61 5.32 -0.04
CA SER A 116 0.83 5.30 1.19
C SER A 116 -0.68 5.29 0.93
N GLY A 117 -1.47 4.82 1.91
CA GLY A 117 -2.94 4.91 1.88
C GLY A 117 -3.64 3.96 0.93
N LEU A 118 -2.95 2.96 0.39
CA LEU A 118 -3.56 1.90 -0.40
C LEU A 118 -4.18 0.84 0.51
N ILE A 119 -5.25 0.21 0.05
CA ILE A 119 -5.96 -0.87 0.75
C ILE A 119 -5.76 -2.17 -0.02
N GLU A 120 -5.41 -3.24 0.68
CA GLU A 120 -5.27 -4.57 0.08
C GLU A 120 -6.55 -4.99 -0.65
N GLY A 121 -6.38 -5.56 -1.85
CA GLY A 121 -7.46 -6.04 -2.70
C GLY A 121 -8.21 -4.95 -3.47
N GLU A 122 -7.96 -3.65 -3.21
CA GLU A 122 -8.56 -2.56 -3.98
C GLU A 122 -7.75 -2.23 -5.24
N THR A 123 -8.43 -1.63 -6.23
CA THR A 123 -7.85 -1.29 -7.54
C THR A 123 -7.65 0.21 -7.66
N TYR A 124 -6.53 0.58 -8.24
CA TYR A 124 -6.06 1.95 -8.39
C TYR A 124 -5.56 2.21 -9.81
N ILE A 125 -5.49 3.49 -10.17
CA ILE A 125 -4.91 3.97 -11.43
C ILE A 125 -3.69 4.81 -11.11
N LEU A 126 -2.52 4.40 -11.61
CA LEU A 126 -1.31 5.20 -11.64
C LEU A 126 -1.33 6.08 -12.89
N HIS A 127 -1.27 7.39 -12.69
CA HIS A 127 -1.33 8.40 -13.72
C HIS A 127 -0.06 9.26 -13.72
N GLU A 128 0.45 9.58 -14.90
CA GLU A 128 1.51 10.56 -15.07
C GLU A 128 0.89 11.94 -15.30
N GLU A 129 1.01 12.83 -14.31
CA GLU A 129 0.48 14.19 -14.38
C GLU A 129 1.30 15.07 -15.34
N LYS A 130 2.62 15.03 -15.15
CA LYS A 130 3.58 15.85 -15.89
C LYS A 130 4.77 15.01 -16.31
N VAL A 131 5.04 15.00 -17.61
CA VAL A 131 6.26 14.43 -18.20
C VAL A 131 7.37 15.50 -18.29
N ILE A 132 8.61 15.09 -18.25
CA ILE A 132 9.76 15.96 -18.48
C ILE A 132 10.17 15.97 -19.95
N ASP A 133 10.92 17.01 -20.38
CA ASP A 133 11.36 17.17 -21.76
C ASP A 133 12.22 15.97 -22.22
N GLY A 134 12.02 15.55 -23.46
CA GLY A 134 12.72 14.42 -24.08
C GLY A 134 12.01 13.08 -23.95
N TYR A 135 10.95 13.01 -23.14
CA TYR A 135 10.18 11.77 -22.93
C TYR A 135 8.75 11.89 -23.47
N VAL A 136 8.18 10.76 -23.81
CA VAL A 136 6.78 10.62 -24.21
C VAL A 136 5.99 10.13 -23.03
N LYS A 137 4.93 10.87 -22.65
CA LYS A 137 4.03 10.54 -21.55
C LYS A 137 3.55 9.09 -21.63
N ALA A 138 3.70 8.36 -20.55
CA ALA A 138 3.21 7.00 -20.44
C ALA A 138 1.69 6.94 -20.39
N LYS A 139 1.13 5.77 -20.74
CA LYS A 139 -0.28 5.48 -20.50
C LYS A 139 -0.51 5.16 -19.04
N ASP A 140 -1.71 5.44 -18.57
CA ASP A 140 -2.15 5.06 -17.24
C ASP A 140 -2.02 3.55 -17.02
N ILE A 141 -1.68 3.16 -15.80
CA ILE A 141 -1.58 1.77 -15.37
C ILE A 141 -2.65 1.51 -14.32
N GLU A 142 -3.59 0.62 -14.62
CA GLU A 142 -4.51 0.10 -13.63
C GLU A 142 -3.86 -1.09 -12.93
N PHE A 143 -3.91 -1.13 -11.58
CA PHE A 143 -3.38 -2.22 -10.78
C PHE A 143 -4.23 -2.47 -9.54
N THR A 144 -4.23 -3.73 -9.08
CA THR A 144 -4.86 -4.13 -7.82
C THR A 144 -3.77 -4.43 -6.80
N VAL A 145 -3.95 -3.96 -5.57
CA VAL A 145 -3.02 -4.27 -4.47
C VAL A 145 -3.13 -5.75 -4.13
N THR A 146 -2.03 -6.49 -4.31
CA THR A 146 -2.03 -7.94 -4.08
C THR A 146 -2.03 -8.28 -2.60
N THR A 147 -2.56 -9.46 -2.26
CA THR A 147 -2.59 -9.97 -0.89
C THR A 147 -1.56 -11.07 -0.63
N ASP A 148 -0.83 -11.49 -1.66
CA ASP A 148 0.06 -12.66 -1.67
C ASP A 148 1.56 -12.31 -1.61
N LYS A 149 1.92 -11.02 -1.72
CA LYS A 149 3.32 -10.54 -1.72
C LYS A 149 3.54 -9.49 -0.64
N GLU A 150 4.68 -9.54 0.01
CA GLU A 150 5.11 -8.50 0.95
C GLU A 150 5.41 -7.17 0.26
N THR A 151 5.96 -7.23 -0.96
CA THR A 151 6.24 -6.05 -1.79
C THR A 151 5.71 -6.25 -3.20
N GLN A 152 4.92 -5.30 -3.68
CA GLN A 152 4.43 -5.23 -5.07
C GLN A 152 5.08 -4.03 -5.76
N THR A 153 5.77 -4.25 -6.86
CA THR A 153 6.39 -3.17 -7.66
C THR A 153 5.58 -2.92 -8.91
N ILE A 154 5.19 -1.67 -9.12
CA ILE A 154 4.55 -1.18 -10.35
C ILE A 154 5.60 -0.35 -11.10
N THR A 155 5.90 -0.74 -12.35
CA THR A 155 6.87 -0.03 -13.18
C THR A 155 6.18 0.75 -14.28
N MET A 156 6.36 2.07 -14.33
CA MET A 156 5.89 2.93 -15.41
C MET A 156 7.09 3.35 -16.28
N ILE A 157 7.00 3.06 -17.58
CA ILE A 157 8.11 3.24 -18.53
C ILE A 157 7.78 4.37 -19.50
N ASP A 158 8.67 5.37 -19.59
CA ASP A 158 8.61 6.38 -20.61
C ASP A 158 9.50 6.02 -21.80
N LYS A 159 9.06 6.45 -22.98
CA LYS A 159 9.79 6.28 -24.23
C LYS A 159 10.41 7.58 -24.65
N VAL A 160 11.52 7.47 -25.37
CA VAL A 160 12.21 8.60 -26.00
C VAL A 160 12.01 8.52 -27.51
N VAL A 161 11.76 9.66 -28.15
CA VAL A 161 11.80 9.79 -29.61
C VAL A 161 13.05 10.57 -30.01
N LEU A 162 14.00 9.89 -30.61
CA LEU A 162 15.23 10.50 -31.12
C LEU A 162 15.10 10.78 -32.64
N ILE A 163 15.42 12.01 -33.03
CA ILE A 163 15.47 12.42 -34.44
C ILE A 163 16.90 12.86 -34.74
N SER A 164 17.54 12.20 -35.71
CA SER A 164 18.85 12.59 -36.19
C SER A 164 18.78 13.03 -37.65
N LYS A 165 19.53 14.07 -38.02
CA LYS A 165 19.79 14.47 -39.40
C LYS A 165 21.25 14.15 -39.67
N THR A 166 21.51 13.32 -40.72
CA THR A 166 22.85 12.96 -41.14
C THR A 166 23.12 13.56 -42.52
N ASP A 167 24.35 14.01 -42.77
CA ASP A 167 24.85 14.36 -44.12
C ASP A 167 25.25 13.07 -44.86
N LEU A 168 25.04 13.06 -46.19
CA LEU A 168 25.47 11.97 -47.06
C LEU A 168 26.95 12.12 -47.41
#